data_e03cd95e9f20cabd59edcf44d142c3c8
#
_entry.id   e03cd95e9f20cabd59edcf44d142c3c8
#
_cell.length_a   1.000
_cell.length_b   1.000
_cell.length_c   1.000
_cell.angle_alpha   90.00
_cell.angle_beta   90.00
_cell.angle_gamma   90.00
#
_symmetry.space_group_name_H-M   'P 1'
#
loop_
_entity.id
_entity.type
_entity.pdbx_description
1 polymer ?
#
loop_
_entity_poly.entity_id
_entity_poly.type
_entity_poly.pdbx_seq_one_letter_code
_entity_poly.pdbx_strand_id
1 'polypeptide(L)'
;MRSFLLSLFLFFGLYAFSQGFTIQNNFISISGNSTDSDFYDNTYLDALSNTTINWSIIYDSVPQGWQYSTCFPNCHTIGVTSGSINIYQGSDYYLNGHFYPNNIAGEGMYIMEIDDGNGTIEQVTWHGIAGSVGSINNFHNLNKKEIKHIYNLNGQIISEVPY
;
A
#
# COMPACT_ATOMS: atom_id res chain seq x y z
N MET A 1 36.98 -41.18 10.43
CA MET A 1 35.62 -40.77 10.82
C MET A 1 35.44 -39.29 11.04
N ARG A 2 36.39 -38.51 11.59
CA ARG A 2 36.26 -37.06 11.79
C ARG A 2 36.14 -36.25 10.48
N SER A 3 36.84 -36.61 9.43
CA SER A 3 36.83 -35.93 8.14
C SER A 3 35.53 -36.12 7.35
N PHE A 4 34.83 -37.23 7.55
CA PHE A 4 33.55 -37.56 6.86
C PHE A 4 32.38 -36.75 7.47
N LEU A 5 32.41 -36.48 8.77
CA LEU A 5 31.42 -35.64 9.43
C LEU A 5 31.52 -34.16 9.02
N LEU A 6 32.75 -33.67 8.78
CA LEU A 6 32.97 -32.28 8.33
C LEU A 6 32.46 -32.06 6.88
N SER A 7 32.61 -33.09 6.02
CA SER A 7 32.12 -33.03 4.63
C SER A 7 30.59 -33.07 4.55
N LEU A 8 29.91 -33.76 5.47
CA LEU A 8 28.46 -33.83 5.52
C LEU A 8 27.83 -32.49 5.95
N PHE A 9 28.50 -31.72 6.84
CA PHE A 9 28.02 -30.41 7.26
C PHE A 9 28.13 -29.33 6.15
N LEU A 10 29.07 -29.45 5.23
CA LEU A 10 29.23 -28.53 4.10
C LEU A 10 28.12 -28.69 3.02
N PHE A 11 27.47 -29.85 2.94
CA PHE A 11 26.37 -30.07 1.99
C PHE A 11 24.99 -29.58 2.47
N PHE A 12 24.80 -29.34 3.77
CA PHE A 12 23.53 -28.82 4.33
C PHE A 12 23.41 -27.28 4.33
N GLY A 13 24.43 -26.55 3.89
CA GLY A 13 24.53 -25.09 4.06
C GLY A 13 24.15 -24.23 2.86
N LEU A 14 23.63 -24.77 1.76
CA LEU A 14 23.47 -23.99 0.51
C LEU A 14 22.04 -23.93 -0.05
N TYR A 15 21.03 -23.96 0.78
CA TYR A 15 19.73 -23.45 0.33
C TYR A 15 19.67 -21.94 0.57
N ALA A 16 20.39 -21.16 -0.22
CA ALA A 16 20.12 -19.75 -0.36
C ALA A 16 18.83 -19.61 -1.17
N PHE A 17 17.71 -19.37 -0.53
CA PHE A 17 16.52 -18.91 -1.24
C PHE A 17 16.87 -17.56 -1.85
N SER A 18 16.98 -17.52 -3.17
CA SER A 18 17.14 -16.25 -3.87
C SER A 18 15.79 -15.56 -3.89
N GLN A 19 15.72 -14.38 -3.30
CA GLN A 19 14.54 -13.53 -3.37
C GLN A 19 14.24 -13.18 -4.83
N GLY A 20 13.02 -13.43 -5.30
CA GLY A 20 12.63 -13.21 -6.69
C GLY A 20 12.41 -11.75 -7.04
N PHE A 21 11.95 -10.98 -6.04
CA PHE A 21 11.63 -9.56 -6.17
C PHE A 21 11.62 -8.87 -4.80
N THR A 22 11.55 -7.53 -4.79
CA THR A 22 11.28 -6.69 -3.60
C THR A 22 10.22 -5.65 -3.93
N ILE A 23 9.53 -5.16 -2.91
CA ILE A 23 8.57 -4.05 -3.00
C ILE A 23 9.18 -2.83 -2.33
N GLN A 24 9.21 -1.68 -3.03
CA GLN A 24 9.82 -0.45 -2.50
C GLN A 24 9.06 0.12 -1.32
N ASN A 25 7.71 0.08 -1.37
CA ASN A 25 6.86 0.50 -0.26
C ASN A 25 5.64 -0.42 -0.23
N ASN A 26 5.45 -1.13 0.86
CA ASN A 26 4.36 -2.10 1.01
C ASN A 26 3.15 -1.58 1.81
N PHE A 27 3.15 -0.29 2.20
CA PHE A 27 2.00 0.39 2.76
C PHE A 27 1.86 1.80 2.17
N ILE A 28 0.79 2.04 1.42
CA ILE A 28 0.50 3.29 0.73
C ILE A 28 -0.80 3.89 1.30
N SER A 29 -0.72 5.10 1.86
CA SER A 29 -1.88 5.84 2.34
C SER A 29 -2.20 6.97 1.37
N ILE A 30 -3.43 6.99 0.87
CA ILE A 30 -3.90 7.87 -0.17
C ILE A 30 -5.08 8.69 0.35
N SER A 31 -5.10 9.98 0.06
CA SER A 31 -6.20 10.85 0.44
C SER A 31 -6.79 11.56 -0.77
N GLY A 32 -8.11 11.64 -0.81
CA GLY A 32 -8.87 12.36 -1.84
C GLY A 32 -10.15 12.97 -1.28
N ASN A 33 -10.97 13.52 -2.17
CA ASN A 33 -12.32 13.97 -1.83
C ASN A 33 -13.33 12.90 -2.22
N SER A 34 -14.44 12.84 -1.50
CA SER A 34 -15.54 11.91 -1.86
C SER A 34 -16.12 12.17 -3.25
N THR A 35 -15.95 13.39 -3.78
CA THR A 35 -16.40 13.78 -5.11
C THR A 35 -15.39 13.56 -6.22
N ASP A 36 -14.17 13.11 -5.90
CA ASP A 36 -13.20 12.76 -6.91
C ASP A 36 -13.69 11.54 -7.70
N SER A 37 -13.43 11.50 -8.99
CA SER A 37 -13.78 10.34 -9.83
C SER A 37 -13.00 9.11 -9.41
N ASP A 38 -11.73 9.31 -9.08
CA ASP A 38 -10.83 8.36 -8.43
C ASP A 38 -9.71 9.11 -7.69
N PHE A 39 -9.04 8.43 -6.77
CA PHE A 39 -7.77 8.85 -6.19
C PHE A 39 -6.86 7.63 -6.05
N TYR A 40 -5.57 7.82 -6.28
CA TYR A 40 -4.63 6.72 -6.41
C TYR A 40 -3.21 7.13 -6.01
N ASP A 41 -2.40 6.12 -5.71
CA ASP A 41 -0.95 6.25 -5.55
C ASP A 41 -0.28 4.92 -5.88
N ASN A 42 1.04 4.92 -5.99
CA ASN A 42 1.78 3.77 -6.47
C ASN A 42 3.01 3.42 -5.63
N THR A 43 3.45 2.19 -5.82
CA THR A 43 4.75 1.67 -5.45
C THR A 43 5.35 0.92 -6.64
N TYR A 44 6.53 0.35 -6.45
CA TYR A 44 7.22 -0.43 -7.49
C TYR A 44 7.67 -1.77 -6.94
N LEU A 45 7.66 -2.76 -7.82
CA LEU A 45 8.30 -4.05 -7.65
C LEU A 45 9.61 -4.05 -8.41
N ASP A 46 10.72 -4.27 -7.71
CA ASP A 46 12.05 -4.42 -8.29
C ASP A 46 12.33 -5.91 -8.51
N ALA A 47 12.48 -6.33 -9.77
CA ALA A 47 12.72 -7.72 -10.12
C ALA A 47 14.18 -8.12 -9.90
N LEU A 48 14.43 -9.07 -9.02
CA LEU A 48 15.75 -9.60 -8.69
C LEU A 48 16.11 -10.84 -9.51
N SER A 49 15.11 -11.48 -10.13
CA SER A 49 15.28 -12.63 -11.02
C SER A 49 14.23 -12.64 -12.13
N ASN A 50 14.45 -13.46 -13.15
CA ASN A 50 13.43 -13.75 -14.15
C ASN A 50 12.47 -14.79 -13.57
N THR A 51 11.21 -14.43 -13.36
CA THR A 51 10.20 -15.34 -12.83
C THR A 51 8.80 -14.94 -13.26
N THR A 52 7.83 -15.82 -13.01
CA THR A 52 6.41 -15.49 -13.14
C THR A 52 5.88 -15.12 -11.76
N ILE A 53 5.24 -13.98 -11.67
CA ILE A 53 4.55 -13.51 -10.48
C ILE A 53 3.07 -13.82 -10.61
N ASN A 54 2.48 -14.39 -9.55
CA ASN A 54 1.04 -14.45 -9.35
C ASN A 54 0.67 -13.41 -8.29
N TRP A 55 -0.44 -12.73 -8.50
CA TRP A 55 -0.95 -11.78 -7.52
C TRP A 55 -2.44 -11.98 -7.28
N SER A 56 -2.90 -11.69 -6.07
CA SER A 56 -4.30 -11.74 -5.71
C SER A 56 -4.63 -10.71 -4.62
N ILE A 57 -5.84 -10.17 -4.66
CA ILE A 57 -6.39 -9.39 -3.55
C ILE A 57 -6.87 -10.38 -2.50
N ILE A 58 -6.22 -10.38 -1.35
CA ILE A 58 -6.48 -11.31 -0.25
C ILE A 58 -7.38 -10.73 0.84
N TYR A 59 -7.55 -9.42 0.83
CA TYR A 59 -8.41 -8.70 1.76
C TYR A 59 -8.90 -7.42 1.14
N ASP A 60 -10.16 -7.07 1.38
CA ASP A 60 -10.70 -5.74 1.16
C ASP A 60 -11.69 -5.34 2.27
N SER A 61 -11.72 -4.05 2.55
CA SER A 61 -12.67 -3.42 3.46
C SER A 61 -12.88 -1.98 2.99
N VAL A 62 -13.87 -1.79 2.13
CA VAL A 62 -14.21 -0.47 1.60
C VAL A 62 -15.65 -0.11 1.95
N PRO A 63 -15.99 1.18 2.12
CA PRO A 63 -17.36 1.61 2.36
C PRO A 63 -18.32 1.08 1.29
N GLN A 64 -19.55 0.78 1.69
CA GLN A 64 -20.58 0.38 0.74
C GLN A 64 -20.76 1.47 -0.34
N GLY A 65 -20.65 1.08 -1.59
CA GLY A 65 -20.71 1.97 -2.75
C GLY A 65 -19.37 2.44 -3.26
N TRP A 66 -18.28 2.26 -2.50
CA TRP A 66 -16.95 2.43 -3.05
C TRP A 66 -16.60 1.27 -3.98
N GLN A 67 -15.68 1.56 -4.87
CA GLN A 67 -15.02 0.55 -5.72
C GLN A 67 -13.52 0.77 -5.66
N TYR A 68 -12.77 -0.24 -6.06
CA TYR A 68 -11.32 -0.15 -6.21
C TYR A 68 -10.85 -0.93 -7.45
N SER A 69 -9.67 -0.59 -7.92
CA SER A 69 -8.96 -1.36 -8.96
C SER A 69 -7.46 -1.26 -8.74
N THR A 70 -6.72 -2.08 -9.44
CA THR A 70 -5.27 -2.07 -9.38
C THR A 70 -4.66 -2.08 -10.78
N CYS A 71 -3.44 -1.51 -10.89
CA CYS A 71 -2.61 -1.62 -12.08
C CYS A 71 -1.33 -2.42 -11.72
N PHE A 72 -1.11 -3.57 -12.40
CA PHE A 72 0.12 -4.35 -12.25
C PHE A 72 0.39 -5.23 -13.48
N PRO A 73 1.32 -4.87 -14.37
CA PRO A 73 1.82 -3.53 -14.62
C PRO A 73 0.81 -2.67 -15.38
N ASN A 74 -0.23 -3.26 -15.95
CA ASN A 74 -1.32 -2.60 -16.66
C ASN A 74 -2.54 -2.48 -15.75
N CYS A 75 -3.36 -1.45 -16.01
CA CYS A 75 -4.56 -1.24 -15.22
C CYS A 75 -5.64 -2.26 -15.57
N HIS A 76 -6.22 -2.83 -14.54
CA HIS A 76 -7.31 -3.79 -14.62
C HIS A 76 -8.64 -3.10 -14.40
N THR A 77 -9.70 -3.66 -14.96
CA THR A 77 -11.05 -3.20 -14.67
C THR A 77 -11.46 -3.51 -13.24
N ILE A 78 -12.36 -2.68 -12.69
CA ILE A 78 -12.97 -2.91 -11.38
C ILE A 78 -13.51 -4.35 -11.30
N GLY A 79 -13.23 -5.04 -10.18
CA GLY A 79 -13.63 -6.42 -9.94
C GLY A 79 -12.60 -7.48 -10.37
N VAL A 80 -11.50 -7.13 -11.00
CA VAL A 80 -10.37 -8.04 -11.23
C VAL A 80 -9.55 -8.12 -9.94
N THR A 81 -9.47 -9.30 -9.36
CA THR A 81 -8.85 -9.54 -8.04
C THR A 81 -7.62 -10.45 -8.10
N SER A 82 -7.21 -10.91 -9.27
CA SER A 82 -6.01 -11.73 -9.43
C SER A 82 -5.48 -11.70 -10.86
N GLY A 83 -4.21 -12.06 -11.01
CA GLY A 83 -3.56 -12.15 -12.31
C GLY A 83 -2.16 -12.73 -12.21
N SER A 84 -1.46 -12.76 -13.36
CA SER A 84 -0.10 -13.27 -13.46
C SER A 84 0.67 -12.45 -14.49
N ILE A 85 1.96 -12.20 -14.21
CA ILE A 85 2.88 -11.53 -15.14
C ILE A 85 4.25 -12.21 -15.11
N ASN A 86 5.00 -12.09 -16.20
CA ASN A 86 6.41 -12.42 -16.22
C ASN A 86 7.22 -11.17 -15.89
N ILE A 87 8.12 -11.27 -14.92
CA ILE A 87 9.06 -10.20 -14.58
C ILE A 87 10.47 -10.60 -15.02
N TYR A 88 11.29 -9.59 -15.33
CA TYR A 88 12.65 -9.77 -15.82
C TYR A 88 13.63 -9.05 -14.91
N GLN A 89 14.70 -9.74 -14.55
CA GLN A 89 15.74 -9.22 -13.66
C GLN A 89 16.23 -7.82 -14.07
N GLY A 90 16.30 -6.92 -13.08
CA GLY A 90 16.76 -5.55 -13.27
C GLY A 90 15.72 -4.59 -13.84
N SER A 91 14.45 -5.05 -13.94
CA SER A 91 13.32 -4.19 -14.33
C SER A 91 12.47 -3.84 -13.12
N ASP A 92 11.90 -2.64 -13.16
CA ASP A 92 10.94 -2.14 -12.19
C ASP A 92 9.53 -2.26 -12.76
N TYR A 93 8.60 -2.73 -11.96
CA TYR A 93 7.20 -2.90 -12.35
C TYR A 93 6.30 -2.02 -11.48
N TYR A 94 5.45 -1.28 -12.16
CA TYR A 94 4.52 -0.36 -11.55
C TYR A 94 3.37 -1.10 -10.87
N LEU A 95 3.13 -0.77 -9.60
CA LEU A 95 1.96 -1.19 -8.84
C LEU A 95 1.19 0.05 -8.41
N ASN A 96 -0.04 0.18 -8.85
CA ASN A 96 -0.90 1.30 -8.48
C ASN A 96 -2.21 0.80 -7.89
N GLY A 97 -2.67 1.48 -6.84
CA GLY A 97 -3.98 1.27 -6.24
C GLY A 97 -4.89 2.46 -6.44
N HIS A 98 -6.10 2.21 -6.93
CA HIS A 98 -7.15 3.19 -7.17
C HIS A 98 -8.33 2.96 -6.24
N PHE A 99 -8.93 4.05 -5.76
CA PHE A 99 -10.22 4.06 -5.07
C PHE A 99 -11.20 4.98 -5.78
N TYR A 100 -12.44 4.53 -5.91
CA TYR A 100 -13.56 5.24 -6.52
C TYR A 100 -14.62 5.49 -5.46
N PRO A 101 -14.65 6.68 -4.82
CA PRO A 101 -15.50 6.94 -3.66
C PRO A 101 -16.97 7.13 -3.98
N ASN A 102 -17.32 7.42 -5.23
CA ASN A 102 -18.70 7.54 -5.70
C ASN A 102 -19.56 8.50 -4.83
N ASN A 103 -19.01 9.66 -4.48
CA ASN A 103 -19.59 10.67 -3.59
C ASN A 103 -19.80 10.25 -2.13
N ILE A 104 -19.16 9.20 -1.68
CA ILE A 104 -19.26 8.68 -0.31
C ILE A 104 -17.95 8.98 0.41
N ALA A 105 -18.00 9.81 1.47
CA ALA A 105 -16.87 10.02 2.35
C ALA A 105 -16.64 8.78 3.22
N GLY A 106 -15.39 8.49 3.52
CA GLY A 106 -15.06 7.31 4.33
C GLY A 106 -13.60 6.91 4.21
N GLU A 107 -13.31 5.72 4.69
CA GLU A 107 -12.00 5.11 4.74
C GLU A 107 -12.11 3.65 4.31
N GLY A 108 -11.19 3.20 3.49
CA GLY A 108 -11.17 1.83 3.01
C GLY A 108 -9.76 1.34 2.73
N MET A 109 -9.58 0.02 2.71
CA MET A 109 -8.32 -0.59 2.35
C MET A 109 -8.51 -1.86 1.54
N TYR A 110 -7.47 -2.24 0.81
CA TYR A 110 -7.31 -3.59 0.28
C TYR A 110 -5.85 -4.02 0.29
N ILE A 111 -5.62 -5.33 0.32
CA ILE A 111 -4.30 -5.94 0.40
C ILE A 111 -4.13 -6.87 -0.80
N MET A 112 -3.07 -6.64 -1.57
CA MET A 112 -2.60 -7.53 -2.62
C MET A 112 -1.46 -8.38 -2.10
N GLU A 113 -1.55 -9.68 -2.27
CA GLU A 113 -0.46 -10.62 -2.12
C GLU A 113 0.17 -10.90 -3.46
N ILE A 114 1.50 -10.97 -3.48
CA ILE A 114 2.34 -11.18 -4.66
C ILE A 114 3.28 -12.34 -4.34
N ASP A 115 3.26 -13.38 -5.19
CA ASP A 115 3.98 -14.63 -5.00
C ASP A 115 4.76 -14.99 -6.26
N ASP A 116 6.07 -15.29 -6.13
CA ASP A 116 6.92 -15.77 -7.23
C ASP A 116 6.88 -17.28 -7.41
N GLY A 117 6.13 -18.00 -6.57
CA GLY A 117 6.05 -19.46 -6.58
C GLY A 117 7.34 -20.18 -6.16
N ASN A 118 8.37 -19.43 -5.77
CA ASN A 118 9.70 -19.95 -5.37
C ASN A 118 10.05 -19.62 -3.92
N GLY A 119 9.07 -19.09 -3.17
CA GLY A 119 9.19 -18.82 -1.75
C GLY A 119 9.30 -17.33 -1.38
N THR A 120 9.27 -16.42 -2.36
CA THR A 120 9.12 -14.98 -2.10
C THR A 120 7.65 -14.60 -2.16
N ILE A 121 7.08 -14.22 -1.02
CA ILE A 121 5.71 -13.71 -0.89
C ILE A 121 5.78 -12.36 -0.20
N GLU A 122 5.19 -11.35 -0.83
CA GLU A 122 5.09 -9.98 -0.30
C GLU A 122 3.65 -9.49 -0.35
N GLN A 123 3.29 -8.58 0.54
CA GLN A 123 1.97 -7.98 0.57
C GLN A 123 2.08 -6.47 0.44
N VAL A 124 1.20 -5.88 -0.36
CA VAL A 124 1.07 -4.43 -0.53
C VAL A 124 -0.32 -4.01 -0.07
N THR A 125 -0.36 -3.03 0.81
CA THR A 125 -1.59 -2.45 1.36
C THR A 125 -1.80 -1.06 0.78
N TRP A 126 -2.96 -0.82 0.17
CA TRP A 126 -3.46 0.51 -0.14
C TRP A 126 -4.57 0.88 0.84
N HIS A 127 -4.40 2.04 1.46
CA HIS A 127 -5.31 2.62 2.44
C HIS A 127 -5.80 3.96 1.91
N GLY A 128 -7.07 4.05 1.59
CA GLY A 128 -7.70 5.22 0.98
C GLY A 128 -8.59 5.97 1.97
N ILE A 129 -8.48 7.30 1.99
CA ILE A 129 -9.31 8.19 2.80
C ILE A 129 -9.95 9.21 1.89
N ALA A 130 -11.29 9.22 1.79
CA ALA A 130 -12.04 10.25 1.07
C ALA A 130 -12.77 11.16 2.05
N GLY A 131 -12.35 12.43 2.11
CA GLY A 131 -12.97 13.46 2.91
C GLY A 131 -14.29 13.96 2.31
N SER A 132 -15.22 14.44 3.14
CA SER A 132 -16.38 15.19 2.65
C SER A 132 -15.95 16.55 2.09
N VAL A 133 -16.58 16.99 1.01
CA VAL A 133 -16.37 18.34 0.44
C VAL A 133 -16.70 19.38 1.51
N GLY A 134 -15.69 20.03 2.04
CA GLY A 134 -15.84 21.01 3.14
C GLY A 134 -14.95 20.76 4.36
N SER A 135 -14.50 19.52 4.60
CA SER A 135 -13.61 19.25 5.75
C SER A 135 -12.12 19.46 5.43
N ILE A 136 -11.70 19.35 4.18
CA ILE A 136 -10.28 19.49 3.79
C ILE A 136 -9.84 20.96 3.70
N ASN A 137 -10.74 21.87 3.37
CA ASN A 137 -10.41 23.30 3.30
C ASN A 137 -10.02 23.92 4.66
N ASN A 138 -10.33 23.26 5.77
CA ASN A 138 -9.96 23.76 7.09
C ASN A 138 -8.54 23.36 7.53
N PHE A 139 -7.97 22.26 7.02
CA PHE A 139 -6.62 21.83 7.42
C PHE A 139 -5.50 22.63 6.72
N HIS A 140 -5.70 23.08 5.48
CA HIS A 140 -4.71 23.92 4.80
C HIS A 140 -4.65 25.36 5.31
N ASN A 141 -5.72 25.85 5.96
CA ASN A 141 -5.75 27.19 6.55
C ASN A 141 -5.38 27.24 8.03
N LEU A 142 -5.23 26.10 8.71
CA LEU A 142 -4.79 26.06 10.11
C LEU A 142 -3.30 26.41 10.28
N ASN A 143 -2.51 26.41 9.21
CA ASN A 143 -1.10 26.79 9.29
C ASN A 143 -0.84 28.32 9.38
N LYS A 144 -1.86 29.16 9.48
CA LYS A 144 -1.69 30.63 9.59
C LYS A 144 -2.72 31.36 10.46
N LYS A 145 -3.59 30.67 11.20
CA LYS A 145 -4.42 31.36 12.21
C LYS A 145 -3.82 31.08 13.57
N GLU A 146 -3.31 32.14 14.20
CA GLU A 146 -2.87 32.14 15.58
C GLU A 146 -3.93 31.45 16.47
N ILE A 147 -3.57 30.29 17.02
CA ILE A 147 -4.36 29.67 18.08
C ILE A 147 -4.17 30.57 19.30
N LYS A 148 -5.13 31.46 19.57
CA LYS A 148 -5.06 32.38 20.69
C LYS A 148 -5.32 31.69 22.02
N HIS A 149 -6.17 30.68 22.04
CA HIS A 149 -6.56 30.00 23.28
C HIS A 149 -6.89 28.53 23.04
N ILE A 150 -6.48 27.70 23.95
CA ILE A 150 -6.85 26.26 23.99
C ILE A 150 -7.80 26.11 25.19
N TYR A 151 -8.97 25.51 24.97
CA TYR A 151 -10.00 25.29 25.99
C TYR A 151 -10.08 23.79 26.34
N ASN A 152 -10.37 23.49 27.60
CA ASN A 152 -10.75 22.15 28.01
C ASN A 152 -12.24 21.89 27.69
N LEU A 153 -12.68 20.64 27.93
CA LEU A 153 -14.08 20.24 27.68
C LEU A 153 -15.13 21.02 28.53
N ASN A 154 -14.69 21.74 29.57
CA ASN A 154 -15.55 22.58 30.41
C ASN A 154 -15.52 24.06 29.96
N GLY A 155 -14.90 24.37 28.82
CA GLY A 155 -14.81 25.72 28.27
C GLY A 155 -13.79 26.62 28.97
N GLN A 156 -12.88 26.08 29.79
CA GLN A 156 -11.83 26.85 30.45
C GLN A 156 -10.58 26.92 29.59
N ILE A 157 -9.96 28.10 29.54
CA ILE A 157 -8.67 28.28 28.84
C ILE A 157 -7.59 27.53 29.59
N ILE A 158 -6.90 26.60 28.89
CA ILE A 158 -5.80 25.80 29.45
C ILE A 158 -4.42 26.25 28.98
N SER A 159 -4.34 27.04 27.93
CA SER A 159 -3.08 27.61 27.44
C SER A 159 -3.32 28.86 26.63
N GLU A 160 -2.46 29.87 26.86
CA GLU A 160 -2.27 31.01 25.94
C GLU A 160 -0.97 30.75 25.18
N VAL A 161 -1.00 30.87 23.84
CA VAL A 161 0.21 30.76 23.04
C VAL A 161 0.88 32.15 23.05
N PRO A 162 2.10 32.28 23.59
CA PRO A 162 2.82 33.54 23.53
C PRO A 162 3.20 33.89 22.10
N TYR A 163 3.16 35.17 21.76
CA TYR A 163 3.57 35.70 20.46
C TYR A 163 5.04 35.47 20.15
#